data_c5a0681ead7f7d2badb001644f27f82a
#
_entry.id   c5a0681ead7f7d2badb001644f27f82a
#
_cell.length_a   1.000
_cell.length_b   1.000
_cell.length_c   1.000
_cell.angle_alpha   90.00
_cell.angle_beta   90.00
_cell.angle_gamma   90.00
#
_symmetry.space_group_name_H-M   'P 1'
#
loop_
_entity.id
_entity.type
_entity.pdbx_description
1 polymer ?
#
loop_
_entity_poly.entity_id
_entity_poly.type
_entity_poly.pdbx_seq_one_letter_code
_entity_poly.pdbx_strand_id
1 'polypeptide(L)'
;MSFELPALPYAKEALEPHISAETLEYHYGKHHQTYVTNLNNLITGTAFEGKSLEEIVRSAEGGIFNNAAQVWNHTFYWHCLAPQAGGEPDGALADAINAAFGSFAEFKTRFTDAAIKNFGSGWTWLVKNPDGTLAIVSTSNADTPLTSPAKPLLTVDVWEHAYYIDYRNARPQYLEHFWALVNWNFVAKNFAA
;
A
#
# COMPACT_ATOMS: atom_id res chain seq x y z
N MET A 1 -16.87 -16.81 -9.35
CA MET A 1 -15.42 -16.98 -9.09
C MET A 1 -15.13 -16.23 -7.80
N SER A 2 -14.48 -16.87 -6.82
CA SER A 2 -14.13 -16.25 -5.54
C SER A 2 -12.71 -15.69 -5.58
N PHE A 3 -12.45 -14.66 -4.79
CA PHE A 3 -11.11 -14.13 -4.56
C PHE A 3 -10.37 -15.03 -3.58
N GLU A 4 -9.07 -15.14 -3.76
CA GLU A 4 -8.17 -15.86 -2.86
C GLU A 4 -7.15 -14.87 -2.27
N LEU A 5 -6.63 -15.19 -1.09
CA LEU A 5 -5.53 -14.42 -0.51
C LEU A 5 -4.28 -14.65 -1.37
N PRO A 6 -3.74 -13.59 -2.03
CA PRO A 6 -2.54 -13.75 -2.83
C PRO A 6 -1.35 -14.21 -1.97
N ALA A 7 -0.48 -15.04 -2.54
CA ALA A 7 0.74 -15.42 -1.85
C ALA A 7 1.64 -14.21 -1.59
N LEU A 8 2.30 -14.18 -0.41
CA LEU A 8 3.35 -13.20 -0.16
C LEU A 8 4.51 -13.41 -1.15
N PRO A 9 5.12 -12.35 -1.69
CA PRO A 9 6.27 -12.49 -2.58
C PRO A 9 7.58 -12.88 -1.86
N TYR A 10 7.54 -13.07 -0.54
CA TYR A 10 8.68 -13.44 0.30
C TYR A 10 8.20 -14.22 1.53
N ALA A 11 9.12 -14.86 2.26
CA ALA A 11 8.80 -15.52 3.53
C ALA A 11 8.41 -14.50 4.60
N LYS A 12 7.59 -14.90 5.57
CA LYS A 12 7.13 -14.00 6.64
C LYS A 12 8.28 -13.37 7.44
N GLU A 13 9.39 -14.09 7.58
CA GLU A 13 10.57 -13.66 8.31
C GLU A 13 11.49 -12.75 7.48
N ALA A 14 11.25 -12.64 6.18
CA ALA A 14 12.18 -11.99 5.27
C ALA A 14 12.33 -10.48 5.48
N LEU A 15 11.34 -9.83 6.08
CA LEU A 15 11.36 -8.39 6.34
C LEU A 15 12.02 -8.02 7.68
N GLU A 16 12.38 -9.02 8.49
CA GLU A 16 13.08 -8.77 9.75
C GLU A 16 14.47 -8.17 9.50
N PRO A 17 14.98 -7.31 10.40
CA PRO A 17 14.42 -6.91 11.69
C PRO A 17 13.42 -5.72 11.61
N HIS A 18 13.03 -5.28 10.43
CA HIS A 18 12.22 -4.07 10.25
C HIS A 18 10.72 -4.31 10.51
N ILE A 19 10.21 -5.42 10.02
CA ILE A 19 8.84 -5.91 10.27
C ILE A 19 8.94 -7.38 10.65
N SER A 20 8.40 -7.73 11.82
CA SER A 20 8.51 -9.10 12.35
C SER A 20 7.60 -10.10 11.62
N ALA A 21 7.97 -11.37 11.70
CA ALA A 21 7.11 -12.47 11.26
C ALA A 21 5.78 -12.46 12.00
N GLU A 22 5.76 -12.11 13.30
CA GLU A 22 4.54 -11.99 14.08
C GLU A 22 3.60 -10.93 13.50
N THR A 23 4.12 -9.77 13.11
CA THR A 23 3.31 -8.74 12.43
C THR A 23 2.67 -9.30 11.16
N LEU A 24 3.41 -10.03 10.33
CA LEU A 24 2.86 -10.61 9.10
C LEU A 24 1.87 -11.75 9.37
N GLU A 25 2.04 -12.50 10.44
CA GLU A 25 1.04 -13.49 10.88
C GLU A 25 -0.34 -12.87 11.06
N TYR A 26 -0.41 -11.69 11.67
CA TYR A 26 -1.65 -10.95 11.87
C TYR A 26 -2.03 -10.09 10.68
N HIS A 27 -1.11 -9.28 10.17
CA HIS A 27 -1.39 -8.31 9.12
C HIS A 27 -1.78 -8.99 7.81
N TYR A 28 -1.02 -9.99 7.38
CA TYR A 28 -1.32 -10.79 6.20
C TYR A 28 -2.29 -11.94 6.52
N GLY A 29 -1.96 -12.76 7.51
CA GLY A 29 -2.66 -14.01 7.78
C GLY A 29 -4.02 -13.85 8.44
N LYS A 30 -4.30 -12.72 9.10
CA LYS A 30 -5.59 -12.41 9.74
C LYS A 30 -6.31 -11.26 9.07
N HIS A 31 -5.74 -10.04 9.08
CA HIS A 31 -6.41 -8.86 8.52
C HIS A 31 -6.67 -9.01 7.02
N HIS A 32 -5.65 -9.23 6.22
CA HIS A 32 -5.80 -9.37 4.77
C HIS A 32 -6.71 -10.55 4.42
N GLN A 33 -6.52 -11.70 5.06
CA GLN A 33 -7.40 -12.87 4.88
C GLN A 33 -8.86 -12.56 5.20
N THR A 34 -9.11 -11.81 6.26
CA THR A 34 -10.49 -11.46 6.67
C THR A 34 -11.15 -10.55 5.62
N TYR A 35 -10.42 -9.60 5.05
CA TYR A 35 -10.96 -8.78 3.95
C TYR A 35 -11.34 -9.62 2.73
N VAL A 36 -10.53 -10.60 2.38
CA VAL A 36 -10.84 -11.54 1.28
C VAL A 36 -12.10 -12.36 1.58
N THR A 37 -12.17 -12.92 2.77
CA THR A 37 -13.33 -13.72 3.21
C THR A 37 -14.62 -12.89 3.22
N ASN A 38 -14.55 -11.69 3.80
CA ASN A 38 -15.71 -10.79 3.87
C ASN A 38 -16.16 -10.33 2.48
N LEU A 39 -15.20 -10.00 1.60
CA LEU A 39 -15.52 -9.60 0.23
C LEU A 39 -16.29 -10.71 -0.50
N ASN A 40 -15.80 -11.94 -0.45
CA ASN A 40 -16.46 -13.09 -1.08
C ASN A 40 -17.88 -13.28 -0.56
N ASN A 41 -18.07 -13.17 0.75
CA ASN A 41 -19.40 -13.30 1.36
C ASN A 41 -20.35 -12.18 0.92
N LEU A 42 -19.85 -10.93 0.85
CA LEU A 42 -20.68 -9.75 0.55
C LEU A 42 -21.09 -9.68 -0.92
N ILE A 43 -20.25 -10.14 -1.85
CA ILE A 43 -20.55 -10.03 -3.30
C ILE A 43 -21.41 -11.18 -3.83
N THR A 44 -21.50 -12.29 -3.10
CA THR A 44 -22.30 -13.47 -3.52
C THR A 44 -23.76 -13.08 -3.74
N GLY A 45 -24.28 -13.38 -4.93
CA GLY A 45 -25.66 -13.06 -5.31
C GLY A 45 -25.89 -11.57 -5.65
N THR A 46 -24.85 -10.77 -5.73
CA THR A 46 -24.94 -9.35 -6.12
C THR A 46 -24.46 -9.12 -7.56
N ALA A 47 -24.65 -7.90 -8.07
CA ALA A 47 -24.12 -7.48 -9.37
C ALA A 47 -22.57 -7.45 -9.42
N PHE A 48 -21.91 -7.59 -8.30
CA PHE A 48 -20.43 -7.61 -8.20
C PHE A 48 -19.85 -9.02 -8.32
N GLU A 49 -20.68 -10.06 -8.21
CA GLU A 49 -20.24 -11.43 -8.38
C GLU A 49 -19.66 -11.64 -9.79
N GLY A 50 -18.43 -12.16 -9.85
CA GLY A 50 -17.74 -12.40 -11.13
C GLY A 50 -17.01 -11.21 -11.72
N LYS A 51 -17.12 -10.01 -11.13
CA LYS A 51 -16.33 -8.85 -11.55
C LYS A 51 -14.89 -8.94 -11.04
N SER A 52 -13.98 -8.25 -11.72
CA SER A 52 -12.61 -8.10 -11.24
C SER A 52 -12.55 -7.25 -9.96
N LEU A 53 -11.49 -7.44 -9.17
CA LEU A 53 -11.31 -6.67 -7.94
C LEU A 53 -11.30 -5.15 -8.20
N GLU A 54 -10.60 -4.72 -9.24
CA GLU A 54 -10.51 -3.29 -9.58
C GLU A 54 -11.86 -2.70 -10.04
N GLU A 55 -12.67 -3.46 -10.78
CA GLU A 55 -14.03 -3.05 -11.15
C GLU A 55 -14.90 -2.85 -9.91
N ILE A 56 -14.79 -3.77 -8.93
CA ILE A 56 -15.51 -3.66 -7.67
C ILE A 56 -15.06 -2.41 -6.90
N VAL A 57 -13.76 -2.20 -6.74
CA VAL A 57 -13.21 -1.03 -6.04
C VAL A 57 -13.72 0.27 -6.66
N ARG A 58 -13.79 0.35 -7.99
CA ARG A 58 -14.20 1.59 -8.69
C ARG A 58 -15.70 1.86 -8.68
N SER A 59 -16.52 0.87 -8.39
CA SER A 59 -17.98 1.00 -8.55
C SER A 59 -18.80 0.63 -7.32
N ALA A 60 -18.20 -0.03 -6.31
CA ALA A 60 -18.89 -0.40 -5.10
C ALA A 60 -18.87 0.71 -4.05
N GLU A 61 -19.76 0.60 -3.09
CA GLU A 61 -19.85 1.48 -1.92
C GLU A 61 -19.98 0.65 -0.64
N GLY A 62 -19.82 1.29 0.51
CA GLY A 62 -20.03 0.69 1.82
C GLY A 62 -19.12 -0.51 2.09
N GLY A 63 -19.67 -1.56 2.67
CA GLY A 63 -18.88 -2.74 3.09
C GLY A 63 -18.21 -3.48 1.94
N ILE A 64 -18.83 -3.54 0.76
CA ILE A 64 -18.23 -4.17 -0.42
C ILE A 64 -17.00 -3.36 -0.86
N PHE A 65 -17.12 -2.05 -0.96
CA PHE A 65 -15.99 -1.17 -1.26
C PHE A 65 -14.87 -1.32 -0.22
N ASN A 66 -15.20 -1.23 1.05
CA ASN A 66 -14.19 -1.28 2.12
C ASN A 66 -13.36 -2.56 2.06
N ASN A 67 -14.01 -3.71 1.90
CA ASN A 67 -13.30 -4.99 1.84
C ASN A 67 -12.53 -5.16 0.52
N ALA A 68 -13.12 -4.79 -0.61
CA ALA A 68 -12.45 -4.86 -1.91
C ALA A 68 -11.21 -3.95 -1.97
N ALA A 69 -11.35 -2.71 -1.52
CA ALA A 69 -10.24 -1.75 -1.47
C ALA A 69 -9.12 -2.24 -0.55
N GLN A 70 -9.47 -2.78 0.64
CA GLN A 70 -8.47 -3.32 1.56
C GLN A 70 -7.76 -4.56 1.01
N VAL A 71 -8.45 -5.43 0.27
CA VAL A 71 -7.80 -6.55 -0.45
C VAL A 71 -6.78 -6.01 -1.45
N TRP A 72 -7.16 -5.01 -2.24
CA TRP A 72 -6.27 -4.42 -3.23
C TRP A 72 -5.09 -3.67 -2.59
N ASN A 73 -5.37 -2.82 -1.59
CA ASN A 73 -4.36 -2.02 -0.90
C ASN A 73 -3.29 -2.90 -0.25
N HIS A 74 -3.70 -3.97 0.44
CA HIS A 74 -2.77 -4.89 1.09
C HIS A 74 -1.94 -5.69 0.08
N THR A 75 -2.55 -6.19 -0.99
CA THR A 75 -1.82 -6.88 -2.07
C THR A 75 -0.74 -5.97 -2.65
N PHE A 76 -1.11 -4.72 -2.96
CA PHE A 76 -0.17 -3.73 -3.48
C PHE A 76 0.94 -3.40 -2.47
N TYR A 77 0.59 -3.25 -1.18
CA TYR A 77 1.55 -2.97 -0.12
C TYR A 77 2.63 -4.05 0.00
N TRP A 78 2.26 -5.33 -0.04
CA TRP A 78 3.25 -6.40 0.03
C TRP A 78 4.27 -6.33 -1.09
N HIS A 79 3.87 -5.97 -2.29
CA HIS A 79 4.77 -5.79 -3.42
C HIS A 79 5.61 -4.50 -3.33
N CYS A 80 5.16 -3.50 -2.58
CA CYS A 80 5.96 -2.30 -2.29
C CYS A 80 7.18 -2.59 -1.42
N LEU A 81 7.21 -3.74 -0.75
CA LEU A 81 8.28 -4.15 0.16
C LEU A 81 9.05 -5.32 -0.42
N ALA A 82 10.34 -5.40 -0.07
CA ALA A 82 11.17 -6.55 -0.40
C ALA A 82 12.31 -6.69 0.63
N PRO A 83 12.78 -7.92 0.91
CA PRO A 83 13.95 -8.11 1.75
C PRO A 83 15.20 -7.55 1.07
N GLN A 84 16.11 -7.00 1.86
CA GLN A 84 17.38 -6.45 1.39
C GLN A 84 17.22 -5.41 0.26
N ALA A 85 16.15 -4.65 0.33
CA ALA A 85 15.82 -3.59 -0.61
C ALA A 85 16.18 -2.20 -0.03
N GLY A 86 15.37 -1.18 -0.29
CA GLY A 86 15.62 0.18 0.18
C GLY A 86 16.56 0.95 -0.75
N GLY A 87 17.32 1.89 -0.17
CA GLY A 87 18.15 2.80 -0.97
C GLY A 87 17.34 3.84 -1.71
N GLU A 88 17.76 4.18 -2.91
CA GLU A 88 17.14 5.20 -3.75
C GLU A 88 16.74 4.63 -5.12
N PRO A 89 15.70 5.17 -5.76
CA PRO A 89 15.39 4.82 -7.14
C PRO A 89 16.44 5.37 -8.10
N ASP A 90 16.45 4.86 -9.32
CA ASP A 90 17.29 5.33 -10.41
C ASP A 90 16.45 5.64 -11.68
N GLY A 91 17.11 6.05 -12.75
CA GLY A 91 16.51 6.24 -14.06
C GLY A 91 15.35 7.24 -14.08
N ALA A 92 14.36 6.96 -14.92
CA ALA A 92 13.24 7.86 -15.16
C ALA A 92 12.40 8.15 -13.90
N LEU A 93 12.28 7.20 -12.99
CA LEU A 93 11.59 7.40 -11.72
C LEU A 93 12.34 8.41 -10.84
N ALA A 94 13.67 8.28 -10.73
CA ALA A 94 14.49 9.24 -9.98
C ALA A 94 14.38 10.65 -10.57
N ASP A 95 14.42 10.78 -11.88
CA ASP A 95 14.26 12.05 -12.58
C ASP A 95 12.89 12.68 -12.28
N ALA A 96 11.82 11.88 -12.30
CA ALA A 96 10.48 12.35 -12.00
C ALA A 96 10.32 12.78 -10.52
N ILE A 97 10.92 12.06 -9.59
CA ILE A 97 10.96 12.44 -8.17
C ILE A 97 11.70 13.75 -7.97
N ASN A 98 12.87 13.91 -8.60
CA ASN A 98 13.63 15.16 -8.53
C ASN A 98 12.85 16.34 -9.13
N ALA A 99 12.15 16.11 -10.24
CA ALA A 99 11.33 17.15 -10.87
C ALA A 99 10.15 17.58 -9.98
N ALA A 100 9.49 16.62 -9.31
CA ALA A 100 8.31 16.90 -8.50
C ALA A 100 8.65 17.47 -7.12
N PHE A 101 9.75 17.01 -6.50
CA PHE A 101 10.06 17.28 -5.09
C PHE A 101 11.41 18.00 -4.87
N GLY A 102 12.21 18.16 -5.91
CA GLY A 102 13.52 18.78 -5.85
C GLY A 102 14.66 17.80 -5.61
N SER A 103 14.46 16.78 -4.78
CA SER A 103 15.41 15.69 -4.50
C SER A 103 14.70 14.47 -3.94
N PHE A 104 15.38 13.33 -3.96
CA PHE A 104 14.89 12.13 -3.27
C PHE A 104 14.77 12.35 -1.75
N ALA A 105 15.74 13.02 -1.14
CA ALA A 105 15.72 13.34 0.29
C ALA A 105 14.48 14.17 0.67
N GLU A 106 14.14 15.17 -0.14
CA GLU A 106 12.95 15.98 0.08
C GLU A 106 11.66 15.17 -0.12
N PHE A 107 11.59 14.33 -1.14
CA PHE A 107 10.48 13.39 -1.33
C PHE A 107 10.30 12.51 -0.09
N LYS A 108 11.37 11.87 0.38
CA LYS A 108 11.34 10.99 1.54
C LYS A 108 10.83 11.72 2.78
N THR A 109 11.29 12.95 3.00
CA THR A 109 10.84 13.79 4.11
C THR A 109 9.35 14.09 4.02
N ARG A 110 8.88 14.54 2.87
CA ARG A 110 7.46 14.89 2.66
C ARG A 110 6.54 13.67 2.74
N PHE A 111 6.95 12.55 2.18
CA PHE A 111 6.18 11.31 2.25
C PHE A 111 6.06 10.81 3.70
N THR A 112 7.18 10.78 4.41
CA THR A 112 7.23 10.39 5.83
C THR A 112 6.33 11.30 6.67
N ASP A 113 6.43 12.60 6.46
CA ASP A 113 5.64 13.60 7.17
C ASP A 113 4.12 13.40 6.93
N ALA A 114 3.74 13.20 5.67
CA ALA A 114 2.36 12.94 5.30
C ALA A 114 1.82 11.66 5.96
N ALA A 115 2.63 10.59 5.99
CA ALA A 115 2.27 9.33 6.62
C ALA A 115 2.11 9.45 8.14
N ILE A 116 3.02 10.16 8.80
CA ILE A 116 2.96 10.40 10.26
C ILE A 116 1.72 11.25 10.60
N LYS A 117 1.43 12.27 9.82
CA LYS A 117 0.31 13.20 10.04
C LYS A 117 -1.04 12.68 9.58
N ASN A 118 -1.09 11.55 8.88
CA ASN A 118 -2.34 10.93 8.47
C ASN A 118 -3.11 10.47 9.72
N PHE A 119 -4.13 11.24 10.08
CA PHE A 119 -4.86 11.05 11.33
C PHE A 119 -5.68 9.77 11.29
N GLY A 120 -5.54 8.94 12.32
CA GLY A 120 -6.27 7.68 12.45
C GLY A 120 -5.72 6.59 11.53
N SER A 121 -6.62 5.77 11.00
CA SER A 121 -6.30 4.67 10.08
C SER A 121 -6.31 5.15 8.65
N GLY A 122 -5.36 4.71 7.85
CA GLY A 122 -5.28 5.09 6.45
C GLY A 122 -4.00 4.63 5.78
N TRP A 123 -3.73 5.24 4.64
CA TRP A 123 -2.63 4.93 3.73
C TRP A 123 -1.99 6.20 3.20
N THR A 124 -0.71 6.19 2.96
CA THR A 124 -0.02 7.28 2.24
C THR A 124 0.58 6.73 0.96
N TRP A 125 0.44 7.48 -0.13
CA TRP A 125 0.70 7.03 -1.49
C TRP A 125 1.62 8.00 -2.22
N LEU A 126 2.52 7.44 -3.04
CA LEU A 126 3.09 8.16 -4.18
C LEU A 126 2.25 7.80 -5.40
N VAL A 127 1.75 8.79 -6.11
CA VAL A 127 0.91 8.61 -7.30
C VAL A 127 1.46 9.37 -8.50
N LYS A 128 1.12 8.87 -9.70
CA LYS A 128 1.38 9.55 -10.97
C LYS A 128 0.06 10.08 -11.52
N ASN A 129 -0.02 11.39 -11.68
CA ASN A 129 -1.18 12.04 -12.26
C ASN A 129 -1.28 11.79 -13.78
N PRO A 130 -2.47 12.00 -14.41
CA PRO A 130 -2.62 11.83 -15.86
C PRO A 130 -1.67 12.68 -16.71
N ASP A 131 -1.23 13.83 -16.21
CA ASP A 131 -0.25 14.70 -16.87
C ASP A 131 1.21 14.24 -16.70
N GLY A 132 1.42 13.11 -16.00
CA GLY A 132 2.75 12.55 -15.74
C GLY A 132 3.44 13.07 -14.49
N THR A 133 2.90 14.08 -13.81
CA THR A 133 3.47 14.60 -12.57
C THR A 133 3.26 13.65 -11.40
N LEU A 134 4.17 13.70 -10.42
CA LEU A 134 4.07 12.90 -9.20
C LEU A 134 3.47 13.73 -8.06
N ALA A 135 2.72 13.06 -7.20
CA ALA A 135 2.16 13.66 -5.99
C ALA A 135 2.15 12.67 -4.83
N ILE A 136 2.17 13.20 -3.61
CA ILE A 136 1.94 12.45 -2.38
C ILE A 136 0.49 12.66 -1.97
N VAL A 137 -0.22 11.57 -1.70
CA VAL A 137 -1.63 11.58 -1.32
C VAL A 137 -1.82 10.72 -0.08
N SER A 138 -2.57 11.21 0.90
CA SER A 138 -3.01 10.42 2.05
C SER A 138 -4.50 10.11 1.92
N THR A 139 -4.87 8.88 2.21
CA THR A 139 -6.26 8.41 2.20
C THR A 139 -6.63 7.89 3.58
N SER A 140 -7.91 7.95 3.91
CA SER A 140 -8.44 7.48 5.20
C SER A 140 -9.08 6.11 5.06
N ASN A 141 -8.97 5.29 6.10
CA ASN A 141 -9.58 3.97 6.18
C ASN A 141 -9.20 3.08 4.99
N ALA A 142 -10.18 2.67 4.17
CA ALA A 142 -9.98 1.81 3.00
C ALA A 142 -9.76 2.59 1.70
N ASP A 143 -9.88 3.91 1.71
CA ASP A 143 -9.79 4.71 0.49
C ASP A 143 -8.48 4.48 -0.26
N THR A 144 -8.56 4.59 -1.58
CA THR A 144 -7.47 4.22 -2.48
C THR A 144 -7.45 5.14 -3.72
N PRO A 145 -6.26 5.44 -4.27
CA PRO A 145 -6.16 6.19 -5.53
C PRO A 145 -6.82 5.53 -6.73
N LEU A 146 -7.18 4.24 -6.67
CA LEU A 146 -7.91 3.56 -7.75
C LEU A 146 -9.25 4.19 -8.09
N THR A 147 -9.85 4.93 -7.16
CA THR A 147 -11.10 5.67 -7.39
C THR A 147 -10.87 7.02 -8.05
N SER A 148 -9.63 7.41 -8.28
CA SER A 148 -9.22 8.65 -8.93
C SER A 148 -8.52 8.34 -10.27
N PRO A 149 -8.27 9.36 -11.13
CA PRO A 149 -7.47 9.18 -12.34
C PRO A 149 -5.98 8.94 -12.08
N ALA A 150 -5.49 9.20 -10.86
CA ALA A 150 -4.10 9.03 -10.51
C ALA A 150 -3.72 7.55 -10.38
N LYS A 151 -2.50 7.23 -10.78
CA LYS A 151 -1.97 5.86 -10.73
C LYS A 151 -1.13 5.68 -9.47
N PRO A 152 -1.44 4.70 -8.60
CA PRO A 152 -0.60 4.40 -7.44
C PRO A 152 0.74 3.80 -7.87
N LEU A 153 1.82 4.29 -7.28
CA LEU A 153 3.19 3.83 -7.50
C LEU A 153 3.79 3.15 -6.27
N LEU A 154 3.54 3.68 -5.09
CA LEU A 154 4.06 3.23 -3.80
C LEU A 154 3.01 3.52 -2.73
N THR A 155 2.92 2.66 -1.74
CA THR A 155 2.10 2.93 -0.55
C THR A 155 2.76 2.44 0.74
N VAL A 156 2.37 3.08 1.84
CA VAL A 156 2.61 2.61 3.19
C VAL A 156 1.28 2.53 3.95
N ASP A 157 1.06 1.41 4.61
CA ASP A 157 -0.07 1.21 5.51
C ASP A 157 0.21 1.90 6.85
N VAL A 158 -0.64 2.82 7.26
CA VAL A 158 -0.53 3.49 8.56
C VAL A 158 -1.70 3.19 9.50
N TRP A 159 -2.47 2.16 9.20
CA TRP A 159 -3.31 1.53 10.22
C TRP A 159 -2.43 1.03 11.37
N GLU A 160 -2.90 1.12 12.60
CA GLU A 160 -2.11 0.66 13.75
C GLU A 160 -1.75 -0.83 13.66
N HIS A 161 -2.62 -1.67 13.07
CA HIS A 161 -2.31 -3.10 12.88
C HIS A 161 -1.05 -3.34 12.03
N ALA A 162 -0.62 -2.38 11.24
CA ALA A 162 0.59 -2.49 10.42
C ALA A 162 1.89 -2.40 11.26
N TYR A 163 1.86 -1.71 12.40
CA TYR A 163 3.08 -1.42 13.14
C TYR A 163 2.99 -1.61 14.66
N TYR A 164 1.82 -1.86 15.22
CA TYR A 164 1.65 -1.84 16.68
C TYR A 164 2.42 -2.96 17.40
N ILE A 165 2.52 -4.14 16.80
CA ILE A 165 3.26 -5.27 17.39
C ILE A 165 4.75 -4.93 17.56
N ASP A 166 5.38 -4.34 16.54
CA ASP A 166 6.82 -4.07 16.53
C ASP A 166 7.18 -2.72 17.16
N TYR A 167 6.31 -1.72 17.03
CA TYR A 167 6.64 -0.32 17.36
C TYR A 167 5.63 0.31 18.33
N ARG A 168 4.59 -0.39 18.73
CA ARG A 168 3.47 0.15 19.52
C ARG A 168 2.91 1.41 18.84
N ASN A 169 2.80 2.51 19.58
CA ASN A 169 2.30 3.78 19.05
C ASN A 169 3.34 4.60 18.26
N ALA A 170 4.55 4.10 18.13
CA ALA A 170 5.66 4.84 17.51
C ALA A 170 5.63 4.76 15.98
N ARG A 171 4.60 5.32 15.33
CA ARG A 171 4.50 5.40 13.88
C ARG A 171 5.75 5.99 13.22
N PRO A 172 6.41 7.05 13.75
CA PRO A 172 7.65 7.57 13.17
C PRO A 172 8.76 6.53 13.05
N GLN A 173 8.95 5.67 14.07
CA GLN A 173 9.94 4.57 14.00
C GLN A 173 9.60 3.55 12.93
N TYR A 174 8.33 3.18 12.81
CA TYR A 174 7.87 2.29 11.74
C TYR A 174 8.18 2.88 10.35
N LEU A 175 7.91 4.17 10.15
CA LEU A 175 8.22 4.85 8.89
C LEU A 175 9.72 4.88 8.60
N GLU A 176 10.57 5.07 9.62
CA GLU A 176 12.02 5.01 9.46
C GLU A 176 12.48 3.65 8.94
N HIS A 177 11.95 2.56 9.50
CA HIS A 177 12.25 1.20 9.05
C HIS A 177 11.64 0.84 7.70
N PHE A 178 10.49 1.41 7.36
CA PHE A 178 9.83 1.21 6.07
C PHE A 178 10.77 1.50 4.89
N TRP A 179 11.55 2.57 4.96
CA TRP A 179 12.44 2.96 3.87
C TRP A 179 13.53 1.94 3.56
N ALA A 180 13.94 1.13 4.54
CA ALA A 180 14.89 0.03 4.33
C ALA A 180 14.29 -1.14 3.53
N LEU A 181 12.98 -1.18 3.36
CA LEU A 181 12.26 -2.27 2.71
C LEU A 181 11.63 -1.89 1.36
N VAL A 182 11.66 -0.62 0.96
CA VAL A 182 10.99 -0.18 -0.26
C VAL A 182 11.57 -0.88 -1.48
N ASN A 183 10.70 -1.54 -2.25
CA ASN A 183 11.02 -2.21 -3.50
C ASN A 183 10.95 -1.22 -4.66
N TRP A 184 12.03 -0.48 -4.91
CA TRP A 184 12.07 0.53 -5.96
C TRP A 184 11.93 -0.05 -7.36
N ASN A 185 12.27 -1.31 -7.58
CA ASN A 185 12.03 -1.99 -8.86
C ASN A 185 10.53 -2.10 -9.16
N PHE A 186 9.74 -2.44 -8.15
CA PHE A 186 8.28 -2.47 -8.26
C PHE A 186 7.69 -1.08 -8.52
N VAL A 187 8.16 -0.08 -7.79
CA VAL A 187 7.73 1.32 -7.97
C VAL A 187 8.06 1.82 -9.38
N ALA A 188 9.26 1.56 -9.86
CA ALA A 188 9.70 1.92 -11.21
C ALA A 188 8.86 1.23 -12.30
N LYS A 189 8.52 -0.04 -12.10
CA LYS A 189 7.62 -0.79 -12.99
C LYS A 189 6.22 -0.14 -13.05
N ASN A 190 5.68 0.26 -11.92
CA ASN A 190 4.40 0.97 -11.86
C ASN A 190 4.48 2.32 -12.57
N PHE A 191 5.58 3.02 -12.42
CA PHE A 191 5.81 4.32 -13.07
C PHE A 191 5.86 4.20 -14.59
N ALA A 192 6.50 3.15 -15.11
CA ALA A 192 6.70 2.93 -16.54
C ALA A 192 5.45 2.37 -17.26
N ALA A 193 4.54 1.74 -16.53
CA ALA A 193 3.38 1.08 -17.10
C ALA A 193 2.27 2.03 -17.57
#